data_43f6a83c2c7f5fb0ea1672d3c6cb64d6
#
_entry.id   43f6a83c2c7f5fb0ea1672d3c6cb64d6
#
_cell.length_a   1.000
_cell.length_b   1.000
_cell.length_c   1.000
_cell.angle_alpha   90.00
_cell.angle_beta   90.00
_cell.angle_gamma   90.00
#
_symmetry.space_group_name_H-M   'P 1'
#
loop_
_entity.id
_entity.type
_entity.pdbx_description
1 polymer ?
#
loop_
_entity_poly.entity_id
_entity_poly.type
_entity_poly.pdbx_seq_one_letter_code
_entity_poly.pdbx_strand_id
1 'polypeptide(L)'
;MEKEPLFIAFASQKGGVGKTAFTVLTAGILHYQRGYNVAVVDCDAPQHSITPMRGRDMERVGENDSLKVALYRQHEQLRKLAYPIIESDPENAVADFNRYREERGMKFDIVLFDLPGTLRSVGVIQTVASMHHIFIPLKADNIVMQSSLQFAAVIEEELVARRNCDLRGIYLFWNMIDKRERKETYESWNKVMRASRLHLLETRIPDTKRYNKELSALQGSVFRSTLLPADNRQIKGSGLTELVDEICGITGLDKHSPSPDA
;
A
#
# COMPACT_ATOMS: atom_id res chain seq x y z
N MET A 1 11.77 -24.74 6.61
CA MET A 1 12.04 -23.30 6.88
C MET A 1 10.71 -22.58 6.76
N GLU A 2 10.29 -21.85 7.77
CA GLU A 2 9.13 -20.97 7.64
C GLU A 2 9.43 -19.90 6.59
N LYS A 3 8.43 -19.62 5.74
CA LYS A 3 8.55 -18.60 4.72
C LYS A 3 8.46 -17.24 5.38
N GLU A 4 9.48 -16.42 5.23
CA GLU A 4 9.43 -15.03 5.68
C GLU A 4 8.40 -14.24 4.87
N PRO A 5 7.65 -13.34 5.52
CA PRO A 5 6.66 -12.53 4.83
C PRO A 5 7.32 -11.55 3.86
N LEU A 6 6.58 -11.21 2.82
CA LEU A 6 7.00 -10.20 1.86
C LEU A 6 6.79 -8.80 2.46
N PHE A 7 7.82 -7.96 2.50
CA PHE A 7 7.72 -6.58 2.95
C PHE A 7 7.63 -5.63 1.77
N ILE A 8 6.55 -4.85 1.70
CA ILE A 8 6.38 -3.82 0.68
C ILE A 8 5.99 -2.48 1.31
N ALA A 9 6.34 -1.37 0.64
CA ALA A 9 5.93 -0.05 1.07
C ALA A 9 5.44 0.80 -0.11
N PHE A 10 4.45 1.65 0.16
CA PHE A 10 4.17 2.81 -0.68
C PHE A 10 4.93 4.01 -0.14
N ALA A 11 5.86 4.57 -0.91
CA ALA A 11 6.73 5.64 -0.49
C ALA A 11 6.64 6.87 -1.39
N SER A 12 6.84 8.06 -0.84
CA SER A 12 6.97 9.30 -1.61
C SER A 12 7.52 10.40 -0.71
N GLN A 13 8.33 11.28 -1.25
CA GLN A 13 8.83 12.47 -0.53
C GLN A 13 7.78 13.58 -0.37
N LYS A 14 6.63 13.45 -1.02
CA LYS A 14 5.56 14.45 -0.97
C LYS A 14 4.30 13.91 -0.33
N GLY A 15 3.64 14.76 0.46
CA GLY A 15 2.32 14.49 1.01
C GLY A 15 1.23 14.49 -0.08
N GLY A 16 0.10 13.85 0.21
CA GLY A 16 -1.10 13.92 -0.64
C GLY A 16 -1.06 13.11 -1.93
N VAL A 17 -0.03 12.31 -2.17
CA VAL A 17 0.07 11.44 -3.35
C VAL A 17 -0.58 10.06 -3.17
N GLY A 18 -1.24 9.81 -2.05
CA GLY A 18 -2.07 8.61 -1.84
C GLY A 18 -1.37 7.41 -1.19
N LYS A 19 -0.18 7.53 -0.58
CA LYS A 19 0.52 6.42 0.09
C LYS A 19 -0.40 5.60 0.99
N THR A 20 -0.92 6.21 2.05
CA THR A 20 -1.83 5.57 3.02
C THR A 20 -3.08 4.97 2.35
N ALA A 21 -3.63 5.67 1.34
CA ALA A 21 -4.78 5.14 0.61
C ALA A 21 -4.44 3.83 -0.14
N PHE A 22 -3.29 3.78 -0.83
CA PHE A 22 -2.84 2.56 -1.50
C PHE A 22 -2.47 1.46 -0.51
N THR A 23 -1.84 1.79 0.62
CA THR A 23 -1.55 0.82 1.69
C THR A 23 -2.84 0.13 2.16
N VAL A 24 -3.85 0.90 2.57
CA VAL A 24 -5.13 0.37 3.07
C VAL A 24 -5.90 -0.41 1.99
N LEU A 25 -5.98 0.14 0.77
CA LEU A 25 -6.73 -0.49 -0.32
C LEU A 25 -6.08 -1.79 -0.81
N THR A 26 -4.75 -1.79 -0.92
CA THR A 26 -3.99 -3.01 -1.29
C THR A 26 -4.11 -4.07 -0.20
N ALA A 27 -3.96 -3.68 1.08
CA ALA A 27 -4.17 -4.59 2.20
C ALA A 27 -5.59 -5.21 2.18
N GLY A 28 -6.61 -4.38 1.95
CA GLY A 28 -8.00 -4.84 1.87
C GLY A 28 -8.23 -5.84 0.73
N ILE A 29 -7.70 -5.60 -0.46
CA ILE A 29 -7.82 -6.54 -1.59
C ILE A 29 -7.07 -7.85 -1.28
N LEU A 30 -5.83 -7.75 -0.84
CA LEU A 30 -5.01 -8.93 -0.58
C LEU A 30 -5.61 -9.79 0.54
N HIS A 31 -6.05 -9.16 1.64
CA HIS A 31 -6.57 -9.87 2.80
C HIS A 31 -7.99 -10.41 2.59
N TYR A 32 -8.91 -9.51 2.19
CA TYR A 32 -10.34 -9.84 2.17
C TYR A 32 -10.82 -10.43 0.84
N GLN A 33 -10.16 -10.15 -0.28
CA GLN A 33 -10.59 -10.68 -1.59
C GLN A 33 -9.71 -11.82 -2.09
N ARG A 34 -8.39 -11.82 -1.75
CA ARG A 34 -7.44 -12.85 -2.21
C ARG A 34 -7.03 -13.83 -1.13
N GLY A 35 -7.43 -13.60 0.12
CA GLY A 35 -7.24 -14.52 1.23
C GLY A 35 -5.83 -14.56 1.82
N TYR A 36 -4.90 -13.67 1.43
CA TYR A 36 -3.56 -13.61 2.03
C TYR A 36 -3.61 -13.17 3.48
N ASN A 37 -2.66 -13.63 4.29
CA ASN A 37 -2.45 -13.16 5.65
C ASN A 37 -1.63 -11.88 5.61
N VAL A 38 -2.31 -10.75 5.81
CA VAL A 38 -1.75 -9.41 5.68
C VAL A 38 -1.57 -8.77 7.05
N ALA A 39 -0.46 -8.05 7.26
CA ALA A 39 -0.32 -7.06 8.32
C ALA A 39 -0.03 -5.69 7.71
N VAL A 40 -0.37 -4.64 8.45
CA VAL A 40 -0.03 -3.25 8.11
C VAL A 40 0.77 -2.65 9.25
N VAL A 41 1.89 -2.01 8.95
CA VAL A 41 2.68 -1.23 9.91
C VAL A 41 2.51 0.25 9.57
N ASP A 42 1.89 1.00 10.48
CA ASP A 42 1.65 2.44 10.34
C ASP A 42 2.84 3.20 10.95
N CYS A 43 3.75 3.65 10.08
CA CYS A 43 4.99 4.31 10.47
C CYS A 43 4.95 5.83 10.29
N ASP A 44 3.81 6.42 9.90
CA ASP A 44 3.70 7.87 9.68
C ASP A 44 3.48 8.63 11.00
N ALA A 45 4.43 8.45 11.93
CA ALA A 45 4.45 9.13 13.21
C ALA A 45 4.67 10.65 13.05
N PRO A 46 4.02 11.50 13.86
CA PRO A 46 3.06 11.16 14.92
C PRO A 46 1.61 11.03 14.47
N GLN A 47 1.34 11.04 13.17
CA GLN A 47 -0.02 11.11 12.62
C GLN A 47 -0.76 9.77 12.69
N HIS A 48 -0.04 8.64 12.47
CA HIS A 48 -0.59 7.28 12.48
C HIS A 48 -2.00 7.18 11.87
N SER A 49 -2.11 7.55 10.59
CA SER A 49 -3.41 7.81 9.93
C SER A 49 -4.31 6.58 9.82
N ILE A 50 -3.73 5.38 9.83
CA ILE A 50 -4.47 4.11 9.60
C ILE A 50 -5.17 3.64 10.86
N THR A 51 -4.55 3.75 12.03
CA THR A 51 -5.18 3.36 13.31
C THR A 51 -6.43 4.18 13.63
N PRO A 52 -6.43 5.52 13.56
CA PRO A 52 -7.66 6.29 13.69
C PRO A 52 -8.71 5.95 12.63
N MET A 53 -8.30 5.59 11.40
CA MET A 53 -9.23 5.12 10.38
C MET A 53 -9.92 3.83 10.82
N ARG A 54 -9.21 2.86 11.41
CA ARG A 54 -9.77 1.63 11.97
C ARG A 54 -10.80 1.95 13.05
N GLY A 55 -10.52 2.87 13.97
CA GLY A 55 -11.45 3.32 15.01
C GLY A 55 -12.75 3.85 14.40
N ARG A 56 -12.64 4.78 13.44
CA ARG A 56 -13.80 5.34 12.73
C ARG A 56 -14.60 4.28 11.96
N ASP A 57 -13.92 3.32 11.33
CA ASP A 57 -14.59 2.22 10.62
C ASP A 57 -15.38 1.34 11.59
N MET A 58 -14.83 1.04 12.77
CA MET A 58 -15.52 0.26 13.82
C MET A 58 -16.77 0.98 14.34
N GLU A 59 -16.68 2.29 14.61
CA GLU A 59 -17.82 3.11 15.02
C GLU A 59 -18.93 3.06 13.95
N ARG A 60 -18.58 3.30 12.68
CA ARG A 60 -19.55 3.27 11.57
C ARG A 60 -20.20 1.91 11.36
N VAL A 61 -19.44 0.84 11.50
CA VAL A 61 -20.00 -0.53 11.47
C VAL A 61 -20.94 -0.72 12.66
N GLY A 62 -20.55 -0.25 13.86
CA GLY A 62 -21.38 -0.33 15.07
C GLY A 62 -22.73 0.39 14.95
N GLU A 63 -22.82 1.44 14.15
CA GLU A 63 -24.02 2.26 13.95
C GLU A 63 -24.88 1.84 12.75
N ASN A 64 -24.40 0.95 11.88
CA ASN A 64 -25.07 0.60 10.63
C ASN A 64 -25.27 -0.91 10.47
N ASP A 65 -26.52 -1.36 10.52
CA ASP A 65 -26.86 -2.79 10.45
C ASP A 65 -26.47 -3.44 9.12
N SER A 66 -26.51 -2.71 8.01
CA SER A 66 -26.07 -3.26 6.71
C SER A 66 -24.57 -3.52 6.71
N LEU A 67 -23.77 -2.66 7.36
CA LEU A 67 -22.33 -2.84 7.49
C LEU A 67 -22.00 -3.97 8.47
N LYS A 68 -22.75 -4.11 9.58
CA LYS A 68 -22.63 -5.27 10.50
C LYS A 68 -22.85 -6.58 9.75
N VAL A 69 -23.93 -6.65 8.96
CA VAL A 69 -24.23 -7.82 8.14
C VAL A 69 -23.14 -8.10 7.11
N ALA A 70 -22.60 -7.06 6.47
CA ALA A 70 -21.51 -7.22 5.51
C ALA A 70 -20.26 -7.77 6.18
N LEU A 71 -19.85 -7.22 7.33
CA LEU A 71 -18.69 -7.68 8.10
C LEU A 71 -18.87 -9.12 8.61
N TYR A 72 -20.07 -9.45 9.11
CA TYR A 72 -20.41 -10.81 9.55
C TYR A 72 -20.28 -11.81 8.39
N ARG A 73 -20.87 -11.50 7.22
CA ARG A 73 -20.79 -12.35 6.03
C ARG A 73 -19.33 -12.55 5.57
N GLN A 74 -18.55 -11.48 5.58
CA GLN A 74 -17.12 -11.54 5.26
C GLN A 74 -16.38 -12.50 6.21
N HIS A 75 -16.63 -12.37 7.51
CA HIS A 75 -16.02 -13.26 8.51
C HIS A 75 -16.43 -14.72 8.31
N GLU A 76 -17.73 -14.99 8.07
CA GLU A 76 -18.22 -16.34 7.78
C GLU A 76 -17.59 -16.97 6.53
N GLN A 77 -17.37 -16.17 5.49
CA GLN A 77 -16.79 -16.63 4.24
C GLN A 77 -15.27 -16.86 4.32
N LEU A 78 -14.57 -15.96 4.97
CA LEU A 78 -13.11 -15.98 5.00
C LEU A 78 -12.54 -16.73 6.20
N ARG A 79 -13.32 -16.86 7.27
CA ARG A 79 -12.87 -17.37 8.58
C ARG A 79 -11.67 -16.60 9.14
N LYS A 80 -11.52 -15.34 8.75
CA LYS A 80 -10.43 -14.45 9.13
C LYS A 80 -10.95 -13.23 9.88
N LEU A 81 -10.17 -12.78 10.85
CA LEU A 81 -10.35 -11.48 11.50
C LEU A 81 -9.85 -10.35 10.57
N ALA A 82 -10.09 -9.11 10.96
CA ALA A 82 -9.48 -7.98 10.27
C ALA A 82 -7.94 -8.03 10.42
N TYR A 83 -7.21 -7.69 9.34
CA TYR A 83 -5.76 -7.67 9.39
C TYR A 83 -5.26 -6.73 10.51
N PRO A 84 -4.18 -7.09 11.23
CA PRO A 84 -3.63 -6.23 12.27
C PRO A 84 -3.01 -4.97 11.70
N ILE A 85 -3.11 -3.88 12.48
CA ILE A 85 -2.42 -2.62 12.26
C ILE A 85 -1.50 -2.41 13.44
N ILE A 86 -0.21 -2.26 13.17
CA ILE A 86 0.85 -2.08 14.17
C ILE A 86 1.35 -0.65 14.04
N GLU A 87 1.19 0.16 15.08
CA GLU A 87 1.79 1.49 15.14
C GLU A 87 3.27 1.36 15.50
N SER A 88 4.11 2.08 14.78
CA SER A 88 5.55 2.09 15.06
C SER A 88 6.20 3.37 14.55
N ASP A 89 7.31 3.73 15.15
CA ASP A 89 8.23 4.68 14.56
C ASP A 89 8.97 4.03 13.38
N PRO A 90 9.34 4.80 12.34
CA PRO A 90 9.99 4.22 11.17
C PRO A 90 11.21 3.35 11.48
N GLU A 91 12.03 3.76 12.45
CA GLU A 91 13.27 3.06 12.86
C GLU A 91 13.02 1.72 13.55
N ASN A 92 11.85 1.53 14.15
CA ASN A 92 11.49 0.33 14.89
C ASN A 92 10.51 -0.58 14.12
N ALA A 93 10.03 -0.15 12.97
CA ALA A 93 8.92 -0.75 12.24
C ALA A 93 9.04 -2.26 12.00
N VAL A 94 10.22 -2.72 11.57
CA VAL A 94 10.47 -4.15 11.33
C VAL A 94 10.58 -4.92 12.65
N ALA A 95 11.24 -4.35 13.66
CA ALA A 95 11.37 -4.97 14.98
C ALA A 95 10.02 -5.12 15.68
N ASP A 96 9.17 -4.08 15.62
CA ASP A 96 7.84 -4.09 16.22
C ASP A 96 6.92 -5.10 15.52
N PHE A 97 6.99 -5.20 14.18
CA PHE A 97 6.27 -6.24 13.46
C PHE A 97 6.75 -7.64 13.86
N ASN A 98 8.06 -7.88 13.93
CA ASN A 98 8.61 -9.18 14.30
C ASN A 98 8.19 -9.58 15.72
N ARG A 99 8.28 -8.65 16.68
CA ARG A 99 7.79 -8.85 18.04
C ARG A 99 6.30 -9.21 18.06
N TYR A 100 5.46 -8.46 17.32
CA TYR A 100 4.03 -8.72 17.21
C TYR A 100 3.73 -10.14 16.69
N ARG A 101 4.39 -10.54 15.59
CA ARG A 101 4.15 -11.88 15.01
C ARG A 101 4.58 -13.01 15.94
N GLU A 102 5.70 -12.84 16.66
CA GLU A 102 6.23 -13.83 17.60
C GLU A 102 5.30 -13.98 18.82
N GLU A 103 4.91 -12.87 19.43
CA GLU A 103 4.00 -12.86 20.59
C GLU A 103 2.64 -13.48 20.29
N ARG A 104 2.15 -13.34 19.07
CA ARG A 104 0.86 -13.87 18.63
C ARG A 104 0.93 -15.25 17.97
N GLY A 105 2.12 -15.72 17.63
CA GLY A 105 2.31 -16.97 16.88
C GLY A 105 1.67 -16.95 15.49
N MET A 106 1.50 -15.74 14.90
CA MET A 106 0.79 -15.55 13.64
C MET A 106 1.73 -15.67 12.44
N LYS A 107 1.21 -16.18 11.32
CA LYS A 107 1.93 -16.27 10.05
C LYS A 107 1.35 -15.27 9.06
N PHE A 108 2.25 -14.53 8.39
CA PHE A 108 1.89 -13.53 7.40
C PHE A 108 2.50 -13.87 6.05
N ASP A 109 1.77 -13.62 4.98
CA ASP A 109 2.27 -13.74 3.60
C ASP A 109 2.93 -12.43 3.16
N ILE A 110 2.35 -11.30 3.58
CA ILE A 110 2.79 -9.97 3.19
C ILE A 110 2.54 -8.93 4.29
N VAL A 111 3.45 -7.99 4.42
CA VAL A 111 3.35 -6.83 5.32
C VAL A 111 3.48 -5.55 4.50
N LEU A 112 2.52 -4.65 4.66
CA LEU A 112 2.55 -3.34 4.03
C LEU A 112 2.97 -2.28 5.05
N PHE A 113 3.96 -1.47 4.68
CA PHE A 113 4.47 -0.38 5.52
C PHE A 113 4.00 0.96 4.96
N ASP A 114 3.30 1.74 5.79
CA ASP A 114 2.93 3.13 5.46
C ASP A 114 4.01 4.07 5.99
N LEU A 115 4.92 4.45 5.13
CA LEU A 115 6.09 5.25 5.49
C LEU A 115 5.77 6.75 5.48
N PRO A 116 6.42 7.56 6.37
CA PRO A 116 6.24 9.00 6.38
C PRO A 116 6.65 9.66 5.06
N GLY A 117 6.14 10.87 4.81
CA GLY A 117 6.46 11.64 3.61
C GLY A 117 7.87 12.22 3.59
N THR A 118 8.62 12.14 4.70
CA THR A 118 9.99 12.64 4.82
C THR A 118 10.96 11.47 4.95
N LEU A 119 11.66 11.16 3.88
CA LEU A 119 12.62 10.04 3.82
C LEU A 119 14.06 10.47 4.19
N ARG A 120 14.22 11.55 4.95
CA ARG A 120 15.53 12.12 5.27
C ARG A 120 16.12 11.62 6.59
N SER A 121 15.34 10.98 7.45
CA SER A 121 15.87 10.43 8.70
C SER A 121 16.59 9.11 8.45
N VAL A 122 17.63 8.85 9.23
CA VAL A 122 18.39 7.59 9.16
C VAL A 122 17.47 6.38 9.40
N GLY A 123 16.54 6.45 10.34
CA GLY A 123 15.61 5.38 10.64
C GLY A 123 14.70 5.04 9.45
N VAL A 124 14.21 6.03 8.71
CA VAL A 124 13.41 5.78 7.49
C VAL A 124 14.23 5.08 6.41
N ILE A 125 15.50 5.47 6.21
CA ILE A 125 16.37 4.84 5.23
C ILE A 125 16.63 3.36 5.61
N GLN A 126 16.84 3.07 6.88
CA GLN A 126 17.02 1.70 7.37
C GLN A 126 15.77 0.84 7.11
N THR A 127 14.58 1.38 7.39
CA THR A 127 13.32 0.69 7.10
C THR A 127 13.12 0.48 5.60
N VAL A 128 13.42 1.49 4.78
CA VAL A 128 13.40 1.36 3.31
C VAL A 128 14.34 0.24 2.83
N ALA A 129 15.53 0.13 3.41
CA ALA A 129 16.50 -0.92 3.06
C ALA A 129 16.04 -2.34 3.45
N SER A 130 15.14 -2.44 4.43
CA SER A 130 14.54 -3.71 4.85
C SER A 130 13.29 -4.10 4.04
N MET A 131 12.78 -3.24 3.16
CA MET A 131 11.69 -3.60 2.26
C MET A 131 12.18 -4.46 1.12
N HIS A 132 11.33 -5.39 0.65
CA HIS A 132 11.62 -6.15 -0.57
C HIS A 132 11.27 -5.35 -1.83
N HIS A 133 10.17 -4.58 -1.79
CA HIS A 133 9.73 -3.77 -2.93
C HIS A 133 9.12 -2.45 -2.46
N ILE A 134 9.39 -1.38 -3.20
CA ILE A 134 8.83 -0.06 -2.95
C ILE A 134 8.05 0.40 -4.17
N PHE A 135 6.84 0.92 -3.93
CA PHE A 135 5.96 1.45 -4.96
C PHE A 135 5.78 2.96 -4.75
N ILE A 136 6.05 3.76 -5.79
CA ILE A 136 6.07 5.22 -5.72
C ILE A 136 4.95 5.77 -6.61
N PRO A 137 3.85 6.30 -6.01
CA PRO A 137 2.83 6.99 -6.77
C PRO A 137 3.34 8.34 -7.30
N LEU A 138 3.20 8.56 -8.60
CA LEU A 138 3.58 9.78 -9.30
C LEU A 138 2.36 10.61 -9.68
N LYS A 139 2.44 11.91 -9.47
CA LYS A 139 1.48 12.88 -10.00
C LYS A 139 2.17 13.74 -11.05
N ALA A 140 1.45 14.11 -12.12
CA ALA A 140 1.96 14.98 -13.18
C ALA A 140 2.10 16.45 -12.73
N ASP A 141 2.90 16.65 -11.69
CA ASP A 141 3.29 17.94 -11.13
C ASP A 141 4.82 18.00 -11.13
N ASN A 142 5.40 19.05 -11.67
CA ASN A 142 6.85 19.13 -11.88
C ASN A 142 7.65 19.00 -10.57
N ILE A 143 7.16 19.55 -9.47
CA ILE A 143 7.85 19.50 -8.17
C ILE A 143 7.78 18.08 -7.59
N VAL A 144 6.60 17.44 -7.70
CA VAL A 144 6.40 16.05 -7.28
C VAL A 144 7.27 15.11 -8.11
N MET A 145 7.28 15.29 -9.43
CA MET A 145 8.07 14.48 -10.35
C MET A 145 9.56 14.55 -10.04
N GLN A 146 10.12 15.78 -9.98
CA GLN A 146 11.56 15.95 -9.71
C GLN A 146 11.96 15.30 -8.38
N SER A 147 11.21 15.55 -7.30
CA SER A 147 11.52 14.97 -5.99
C SER A 147 11.38 13.45 -5.95
N SER A 148 10.35 12.90 -6.62
CA SER A 148 10.11 11.45 -6.65
C SER A 148 11.16 10.72 -7.49
N LEU A 149 11.55 11.29 -8.65
CA LEU A 149 12.57 10.70 -9.50
C LEU A 149 13.97 10.76 -8.86
N GLN A 150 14.31 11.88 -8.22
CA GLN A 150 15.56 12.01 -7.47
C GLN A 150 15.62 10.98 -6.34
N PHE A 151 14.53 10.82 -5.58
CA PHE A 151 14.44 9.81 -4.55
C PHE A 151 14.61 8.40 -5.10
N ALA A 152 13.84 8.03 -6.14
CA ALA A 152 13.95 6.70 -6.74
C ALA A 152 15.34 6.40 -7.27
N ALA A 153 15.99 7.37 -7.93
CA ALA A 153 17.34 7.21 -8.44
C ALA A 153 18.37 6.99 -7.33
N VAL A 154 18.29 7.76 -6.24
CA VAL A 154 19.19 7.59 -5.09
C VAL A 154 19.02 6.22 -4.44
N ILE A 155 17.80 5.78 -4.20
CA ILE A 155 17.54 4.46 -3.60
C ILE A 155 17.99 3.34 -4.55
N GLU A 156 17.71 3.44 -5.85
CA GLU A 156 18.14 2.47 -6.85
C GLU A 156 19.68 2.35 -6.87
N GLU A 157 20.38 3.46 -6.88
CA GLU A 157 21.84 3.48 -6.93
C GLU A 157 22.48 3.01 -5.62
N GLU A 158 21.99 3.51 -4.48
CA GLU A 158 22.62 3.28 -3.18
C GLU A 158 22.23 1.95 -2.53
N LEU A 159 21.01 1.47 -2.76
CA LEU A 159 20.51 0.27 -2.11
C LEU A 159 20.36 -0.90 -3.08
N VAL A 160 19.60 -0.75 -4.16
CA VAL A 160 19.28 -1.88 -5.06
C VAL A 160 20.52 -2.32 -5.84
N ALA A 161 21.24 -1.39 -6.46
CA ALA A 161 22.40 -1.71 -7.28
C ALA A 161 23.57 -2.31 -6.47
N ARG A 162 23.74 -1.88 -5.23
CA ARG A 162 24.83 -2.40 -4.35
C ARG A 162 24.51 -3.75 -3.71
N ARG A 163 23.26 -4.22 -3.78
CA ARG A 163 22.79 -5.52 -3.24
C ARG A 163 23.22 -5.78 -1.78
N ASN A 164 23.28 -4.74 -0.96
CA ASN A 164 23.67 -4.83 0.44
C ASN A 164 22.47 -4.75 1.42
N CYS A 165 21.26 -4.96 0.89
CA CYS A 165 20.00 -4.89 1.63
C CYS A 165 18.97 -5.85 1.00
N ASP A 166 17.77 -5.95 1.63
CA ASP A 166 16.70 -6.83 1.16
C ASP A 166 15.92 -6.24 -0.03
N LEU A 167 16.13 -4.97 -0.36
CA LEU A 167 15.41 -4.26 -1.40
C LEU A 167 15.76 -4.80 -2.79
N ARG A 168 14.74 -5.35 -3.48
CA ARG A 168 14.85 -6.00 -4.79
C ARG A 168 14.48 -5.07 -5.94
N GLY A 169 13.71 -4.01 -5.66
CA GLY A 169 13.36 -3.04 -6.68
C GLY A 169 12.42 -1.95 -6.22
N ILE A 170 12.44 -0.87 -7.03
CA ILE A 170 11.58 0.30 -6.87
C ILE A 170 10.76 0.44 -8.14
N TYR A 171 9.46 0.65 -7.96
CA TYR A 171 8.50 0.71 -9.04
C TYR A 171 7.68 1.99 -8.94
N LEU A 172 7.65 2.74 -10.02
CA LEU A 172 6.89 3.97 -10.13
C LEU A 172 5.58 3.72 -10.86
N PHE A 173 4.51 4.39 -10.50
CA PHE A 173 3.26 4.32 -11.23
C PHE A 173 2.54 5.66 -11.27
N TRP A 174 1.86 5.92 -12.37
CA TRP A 174 1.06 7.11 -12.53
C TRP A 174 -0.19 7.08 -11.67
N ASN A 175 -0.35 8.11 -10.84
CA ASN A 175 -1.53 8.34 -9.99
C ASN A 175 -2.15 9.70 -10.27
N MET A 176 -3.43 9.84 -9.98
CA MET A 176 -4.19 11.08 -10.19
C MET A 176 -4.08 11.59 -11.63
N ILE A 177 -4.19 10.67 -12.61
CA ILE A 177 -4.15 11.03 -14.01
C ILE A 177 -5.41 11.84 -14.35
N ASP A 178 -5.23 13.10 -14.70
CA ASP A 178 -6.29 13.96 -15.24
C ASP A 178 -6.46 13.69 -16.74
N LYS A 179 -7.67 13.36 -17.17
CA LYS A 179 -7.99 13.13 -18.59
C LYS A 179 -7.85 14.40 -19.45
N ARG A 180 -7.82 15.58 -18.80
CA ARG A 180 -7.65 16.88 -19.47
C ARG A 180 -6.19 17.24 -19.67
N GLU A 181 -5.28 16.59 -18.93
CA GLU A 181 -3.84 16.81 -19.07
C GLU A 181 -3.36 16.29 -20.43
N ARG A 182 -2.40 16.99 -21.03
CA ARG A 182 -1.84 16.61 -22.32
C ARG A 182 -1.07 15.30 -22.23
N LYS A 183 -1.29 14.41 -23.18
CA LYS A 183 -0.59 13.12 -23.25
C LYS A 183 0.93 13.29 -23.35
N GLU A 184 1.39 14.34 -24.02
CA GLU A 184 2.79 14.67 -24.22
C GLU A 184 3.52 14.91 -22.89
N THR A 185 2.83 15.43 -21.86
CA THR A 185 3.38 15.61 -20.52
C THR A 185 3.80 14.27 -19.92
N TYR A 186 2.92 13.29 -19.96
CA TYR A 186 3.21 11.93 -19.45
C TYR A 186 4.29 11.24 -20.29
N GLU A 187 4.25 11.37 -21.61
CA GLU A 187 5.24 10.77 -22.50
C GLU A 187 6.65 11.34 -22.29
N SER A 188 6.75 12.64 -22.07
CA SER A 188 8.03 13.28 -21.78
C SER A 188 8.64 12.75 -20.49
N TRP A 189 7.86 12.63 -19.42
CA TRP A 189 8.32 12.06 -18.18
C TRP A 189 8.65 10.57 -18.28
N ASN A 190 7.85 9.80 -19.06
CA ASN A 190 8.14 8.39 -19.32
C ASN A 190 9.51 8.20 -20.00
N LYS A 191 9.89 9.10 -20.93
CA LYS A 191 11.20 9.09 -21.56
C LYS A 191 12.32 9.33 -20.52
N VAL A 192 12.12 10.29 -19.60
CA VAL A 192 13.07 10.57 -18.53
C VAL A 192 13.24 9.37 -17.62
N MET A 193 12.17 8.74 -17.18
CA MET A 193 12.22 7.56 -16.31
C MET A 193 12.95 6.38 -16.98
N ARG A 194 12.66 6.12 -18.25
CA ARG A 194 13.36 5.08 -19.03
C ARG A 194 14.85 5.37 -19.18
N ALA A 195 15.21 6.62 -19.45
CA ALA A 195 16.61 7.04 -19.55
C ALA A 195 17.37 6.87 -18.22
N SER A 196 16.68 7.05 -17.11
CA SER A 196 17.21 6.85 -15.74
C SER A 196 17.13 5.39 -15.27
N ARG A 197 16.72 4.44 -16.11
CA ARG A 197 16.54 3.02 -15.79
C ARG A 197 15.57 2.74 -14.64
N LEU A 198 14.62 3.64 -14.40
CA LEU A 198 13.60 3.47 -13.38
C LEU A 198 12.43 2.64 -13.92
N HIS A 199 11.93 1.73 -13.10
CA HIS A 199 10.83 0.84 -13.47
C HIS A 199 9.48 1.54 -13.33
N LEU A 200 8.83 1.82 -14.45
CA LEU A 200 7.47 2.37 -14.50
C LEU A 200 6.47 1.25 -14.75
N LEU A 201 5.46 1.14 -13.87
CA LEU A 201 4.36 0.20 -14.02
C LEU A 201 3.48 0.59 -15.22
N GLU A 202 2.84 -0.41 -15.81
CA GLU A 202 1.86 -0.21 -16.90
C GLU A 202 0.55 0.37 -16.38
N THR A 203 0.19 0.02 -15.13
CA THR A 203 -1.04 0.50 -14.49
C THR A 203 -1.01 2.00 -14.26
N ARG A 204 -2.15 2.63 -14.59
CA ARG A 204 -2.38 4.06 -14.44
C ARG A 204 -3.64 4.31 -13.63
N ILE A 205 -3.50 5.07 -12.55
CA ILE A 205 -4.60 5.39 -11.65
C ILE A 205 -5.22 6.74 -12.03
N PRO A 206 -6.51 6.77 -12.42
CA PRO A 206 -7.17 8.02 -12.79
C PRO A 206 -7.42 8.90 -11.55
N ASP A 207 -7.44 10.21 -11.75
CA ASP A 207 -7.92 11.15 -10.73
C ASP A 207 -9.44 10.95 -10.53
N THR A 208 -9.78 10.43 -9.36
CA THR A 208 -11.16 10.18 -8.99
C THR A 208 -11.37 10.40 -7.50
N LYS A 209 -12.48 11.06 -7.17
CA LYS A 209 -12.90 11.29 -5.78
C LYS A 209 -13.15 10.00 -4.98
N ARG A 210 -13.19 8.82 -5.63
CA ARG A 210 -13.39 7.54 -4.94
C ARG A 210 -12.30 7.25 -3.91
N TYR A 211 -11.05 7.56 -4.24
CA TYR A 211 -9.91 7.35 -3.34
C TYR A 211 -9.99 8.13 -2.02
N ASN A 212 -10.79 9.21 -2.00
CA ASN A 212 -11.04 10.01 -0.81
C ASN A 212 -12.28 9.55 -0.02
N LYS A 213 -13.05 8.57 -0.55
CA LYS A 213 -14.26 8.07 0.12
C LYS A 213 -13.91 7.00 1.13
N GLU A 214 -13.96 7.38 2.40
CA GLU A 214 -13.95 6.44 3.52
C GLU A 214 -15.31 5.74 3.66
N LEU A 215 -15.37 4.72 4.51
CA LEU A 215 -16.59 4.05 4.90
C LEU A 215 -17.64 5.08 5.35
N SER A 216 -18.82 5.06 4.76
CA SER A 216 -19.89 6.02 5.06
C SER A 216 -21.19 5.28 5.36
N ALA A 217 -21.79 5.60 6.50
CA ALA A 217 -23.11 5.08 6.89
C ALA A 217 -24.24 5.53 5.94
N LEU A 218 -24.07 6.68 5.25
CA LEU A 218 -25.12 7.27 4.41
C LEU A 218 -25.17 6.70 2.99
N GLN A 219 -24.09 6.10 2.49
CA GLN A 219 -24.00 5.75 1.07
C GLN A 219 -23.95 4.24 0.77
N GLY A 220 -23.91 3.38 1.77
CA GLY A 220 -23.95 1.90 1.60
C GLY A 220 -22.85 1.31 0.70
N SER A 221 -21.94 2.13 0.17
CA SER A 221 -20.84 1.70 -0.69
C SER A 221 -19.49 1.99 -0.03
N VAL A 222 -18.68 0.94 0.08
CA VAL A 222 -17.34 1.00 0.67
C VAL A 222 -16.32 1.17 -0.44
N PHE A 223 -15.41 2.14 -0.31
CA PHE A 223 -14.22 2.17 -1.14
C PHE A 223 -12.95 2.02 -0.30
N ARG A 224 -12.67 2.93 0.62
CA ARG A 224 -11.52 2.86 1.52
C ARG A 224 -11.96 2.54 2.94
N SER A 225 -11.66 1.35 3.40
CA SER A 225 -11.90 0.88 4.75
C SER A 225 -10.83 -0.11 5.16
N THR A 226 -10.55 -0.16 6.45
CA THR A 226 -9.64 -1.11 7.06
C THR A 226 -10.34 -2.41 7.46
N LEU A 227 -11.69 -2.45 7.47
CA LEU A 227 -12.51 -3.59 7.90
C LEU A 227 -13.16 -4.33 6.74
N LEU A 228 -13.51 -3.62 5.68
CA LEU A 228 -14.23 -4.16 4.53
C LEU A 228 -13.44 -3.89 3.24
N PRO A 229 -13.46 -4.82 2.27
CA PRO A 229 -12.84 -4.56 0.97
C PRO A 229 -13.62 -3.48 0.22
N ALA A 230 -12.97 -2.84 -0.73
CA ALA A 230 -13.66 -1.94 -1.64
C ALA A 230 -14.73 -2.67 -2.43
N ASP A 231 -15.91 -2.06 -2.55
CA ASP A 231 -17.05 -2.58 -3.30
C ASP A 231 -16.67 -2.77 -4.78
N ASN A 232 -17.02 -3.92 -5.37
CA ASN A 232 -16.75 -4.26 -6.76
C ASN A 232 -17.23 -3.20 -7.77
N ARG A 233 -18.35 -2.52 -7.47
CA ARG A 233 -18.87 -1.43 -8.31
C ARG A 233 -18.00 -0.18 -8.23
N GLN A 234 -17.41 0.09 -7.07
CA GLN A 234 -16.51 1.23 -6.85
C GLN A 234 -15.10 0.96 -7.38
N ILE A 235 -14.64 -0.28 -7.32
CA ILE A 235 -13.32 -0.70 -7.82
C ILE A 235 -13.26 -0.65 -9.35
N LYS A 236 -14.34 -0.99 -10.03
CA LYS A 236 -14.37 -1.04 -11.50
C LYS A 236 -13.95 0.29 -12.13
N GLY A 237 -12.90 0.26 -12.95
CA GLY A 237 -12.33 1.44 -13.61
C GLY A 237 -11.61 2.42 -12.68
N SER A 238 -11.23 2.00 -11.46
CA SER A 238 -10.36 2.76 -10.57
C SER A 238 -8.88 2.55 -10.86
N GLY A 239 -8.50 1.48 -11.58
CA GLY A 239 -7.12 1.04 -11.79
C GLY A 239 -6.54 0.26 -10.60
N LEU A 240 -7.31 0.09 -9.50
CA LEU A 240 -6.78 -0.49 -8.28
C LEU A 240 -6.56 -1.99 -8.40
N THR A 241 -7.46 -2.72 -9.06
CA THR A 241 -7.32 -4.17 -9.27
C THR A 241 -6.09 -4.44 -10.13
N GLU A 242 -5.96 -3.71 -11.22
CA GLU A 242 -4.84 -3.78 -12.15
C GLU A 242 -3.51 -3.48 -11.44
N LEU A 243 -3.48 -2.48 -10.56
CA LEU A 243 -2.30 -2.16 -9.76
C LEU A 243 -1.93 -3.33 -8.83
N VAL A 244 -2.90 -3.90 -8.11
CA VAL A 244 -2.63 -5.02 -7.20
C VAL A 244 -2.22 -6.27 -7.97
N ASP A 245 -2.78 -6.52 -9.17
CA ASP A 245 -2.36 -7.62 -10.04
C ASP A 245 -0.89 -7.45 -10.47
N GLU A 246 -0.52 -6.26 -10.88
CA GLU A 246 0.85 -5.95 -11.30
C GLU A 246 1.84 -6.06 -10.12
N ILE A 247 1.46 -5.59 -8.93
CA ILE A 247 2.23 -5.79 -7.69
C ILE A 247 2.42 -7.28 -7.39
N CYS A 248 1.37 -8.09 -7.46
CA CYS A 248 1.46 -9.54 -7.21
C CYS A 248 2.38 -10.23 -8.23
N GLY A 249 2.29 -9.88 -9.52
CA GLY A 249 3.16 -10.41 -10.56
C GLY A 249 4.64 -10.08 -10.33
N ILE A 250 4.95 -8.83 -9.98
CA ILE A 250 6.32 -8.36 -9.69
C ILE A 250 6.90 -9.04 -8.46
N THR A 251 6.11 -9.15 -7.41
CA THR A 251 6.56 -9.70 -6.12
C THR A 251 6.54 -11.22 -6.10
N GLY A 252 5.92 -11.86 -7.10
CA GLY A 252 5.71 -13.30 -7.16
C GLY A 252 4.70 -13.82 -6.14
N LEU A 253 3.90 -12.93 -5.55
CA LEU A 253 2.88 -13.32 -4.58
C LEU A 253 1.79 -14.18 -5.22
N ASP A 254 1.45 -13.94 -6.48
CA ASP A 254 0.49 -14.70 -7.29
C ASP A 254 0.87 -16.17 -7.52
N LYS A 255 2.16 -16.49 -7.40
CA LYS A 255 2.69 -17.86 -7.54
C LYS A 255 2.52 -18.71 -6.28
N HIS A 256 1.99 -18.14 -5.22
CA HIS A 256 1.85 -18.79 -3.93
C HIS A 256 0.40 -18.77 -3.49
N SER A 257 -0.11 -19.93 -3.07
CA SER A 257 -1.38 -19.96 -2.34
C SER A 257 -1.24 -19.26 -1.00
N PRO A 258 -2.30 -18.58 -0.52
CA PRO A 258 -2.30 -18.03 0.83
C PRO A 258 -1.93 -19.06 1.87
N SER A 259 -1.18 -18.65 2.89
CA SER A 259 -0.84 -19.53 4.01
C SER A 259 -2.11 -20.00 4.72
N PRO A 260 -2.23 -21.28 5.08
CA PRO A 260 -3.35 -21.71 5.90
C PRO A 260 -3.25 -21.00 7.25
N ASP A 261 -4.35 -20.42 7.64
CA ASP A 261 -4.69 -19.73 8.90
C ASP A 261 -3.56 -19.08 9.72
N ALA A 262 -3.70 -17.75 9.86
CA ALA A 262 -3.01 -16.99 10.88
C ALA A 262 -3.86 -16.92 12.16
#